data_18a44817a955aa1ce1878de801bb137f
#
_entry.id   18a44817a955aa1ce1878de801bb137f
#
_cell.length_a   1.000
_cell.length_b   1.000
_cell.length_c   1.000
_cell.angle_alpha   90.00
_cell.angle_beta   90.00
_cell.angle_gamma   90.00
#
_symmetry.space_group_name_H-M   'P 1'
#
loop_
_entity.id
_entity.type
_entity.pdbx_description
1 polymer ?
#
loop_
_entity_poly.entity_id
_entity_poly.type
_entity_poly.pdbx_seq_one_letter_code
_entity_poly.pdbx_strand_id
1 'polypeptide(L)'
;MGRNTELSIEDGNGLQVASYKVPYGSKLFFQNDDKIKKGAKICEWDPYTTPVIAEKDGIANYVDLIDGVSLAETVDDATGISTKAVVDWKTQSKNTDLKPRITLRDAKGNVIKKADDNEARYYLVPDSILSVKDGQKISAGDVIARLPKETTKTKDITGGLPRVAELFEARKAKDSAIIAENDGKVIFGKEVRGKPVSYTHLRAHETQY
;
A
#
# COMPACT_ATOMS: atom_id res chain seq x y z
N MET A 1 4.30 11.54 13.02
CA MET A 1 5.07 11.14 11.81
C MET A 1 4.70 12.06 10.65
N GLY A 2 5.70 12.67 10.01
CA GLY A 2 5.46 13.52 8.85
C GLY A 2 5.09 12.69 7.62
N ARG A 3 4.34 13.27 6.70
CA ARG A 3 3.98 12.60 5.44
C ARG A 3 5.17 12.43 4.48
N ASN A 4 6.22 13.22 4.67
CA ASN A 4 7.46 13.20 3.90
C ASN A 4 8.62 12.91 4.87
N THR A 5 8.89 11.65 5.08
CA THR A 5 10.02 11.22 5.91
C THR A 5 11.14 10.76 5.01
N GLU A 6 12.35 11.22 5.29
CA GLU A 6 13.57 10.84 4.61
C GLU A 6 14.45 10.07 5.59
N LEU A 7 15.04 9.00 5.11
CA LEU A 7 15.97 8.17 5.86
C LEU A 7 17.35 8.37 5.26
N SER A 8 18.30 8.83 6.05
CA SER A 8 19.71 8.95 5.67
C SER A 8 20.52 7.79 6.22
N ILE A 9 21.44 7.31 5.44
CA ILE A 9 22.45 6.35 5.87
C ILE A 9 23.76 7.09 5.92
N GLU A 10 24.38 7.08 7.10
CA GLU A 10 25.67 7.75 7.35
C GLU A 10 26.78 6.72 7.57
N ASP A 11 27.97 7.06 7.15
CA ASP A 11 29.16 6.28 7.44
C ASP A 11 29.67 6.60 8.85
N GLY A 12 30.62 5.79 9.38
CA GLY A 12 31.18 5.97 10.70
C GLY A 12 31.84 7.36 10.93
N ASN A 13 32.03 8.13 9.87
CA ASN A 13 32.57 9.50 9.91
C ASN A 13 31.46 10.58 9.89
N GLY A 14 30.18 10.21 9.93
CA GLY A 14 29.07 11.16 9.84
C GLY A 14 28.81 11.68 8.42
N LEU A 15 29.40 11.06 7.39
CA LEU A 15 29.14 11.42 6.01
C LEU A 15 27.92 10.67 5.49
N GLN A 16 26.96 11.39 4.93
CA GLN A 16 25.78 10.77 4.32
C GLN A 16 26.16 10.00 3.06
N VAL A 17 25.95 8.68 3.09
CA VAL A 17 26.27 7.76 1.98
C VAL A 17 25.06 7.60 1.06
N ALA A 18 23.86 7.57 1.62
CA ALA A 18 22.62 7.40 0.85
C ALA A 18 21.44 8.06 1.56
N SER A 19 20.46 8.50 0.78
CA SER A 19 19.19 9.00 1.27
C SER A 19 18.04 8.36 0.52
N TYR A 20 16.99 7.97 1.25
CA TYR A 20 15.79 7.32 0.71
C TYR A 20 14.54 7.98 1.25
N LYS A 21 13.59 8.28 0.37
CA LYS A 21 12.25 8.72 0.76
C LYS A 21 11.45 7.52 1.26
N VAL A 22 10.93 7.63 2.47
CA VAL A 22 10.12 6.59 3.10
C VAL A 22 8.64 6.91 2.89
N PRO A 23 7.87 6.05 2.20
CA PRO A 23 6.43 6.24 2.03
C PRO A 23 5.69 6.25 3.37
N TYR A 24 4.63 7.05 3.44
CA TYR A 24 3.78 7.09 4.64
C TYR A 24 3.18 5.71 4.93
N GLY A 25 3.27 5.29 6.19
CA GLY A 25 2.77 3.99 6.64
C GLY A 25 3.72 2.82 6.42
N SER A 26 4.97 3.10 6.04
CA SER A 26 6.00 2.06 5.97
C SER A 26 6.35 1.54 7.35
N LYS A 27 6.53 0.22 7.44
CA LYS A 27 7.07 -0.44 8.62
C LYS A 27 8.60 -0.35 8.57
N LEU A 28 9.20 0.29 9.56
CA LEU A 28 10.65 0.36 9.71
C LEU A 28 11.15 -0.82 10.55
N PHE A 29 12.29 -1.38 10.19
CA PHE A 29 12.93 -2.49 10.90
C PHE A 29 14.09 -2.05 11.78
N PHE A 30 14.50 -0.80 11.69
CA PHE A 30 15.61 -0.20 12.43
C PHE A 30 15.14 1.05 13.14
N GLN A 31 15.78 1.35 14.24
CA GLN A 31 15.62 2.60 14.96
C GLN A 31 16.70 3.60 14.54
N ASN A 32 16.58 4.83 15.03
CA ASN A 32 17.59 5.84 14.79
C ASN A 32 18.94 5.38 15.39
N ASP A 33 20.02 5.64 14.68
CA ASP A 33 21.41 5.30 15.04
C ASP A 33 21.75 3.79 15.06
N ASP A 34 20.83 2.93 14.57
CA ASP A 34 21.14 1.51 14.43
C ASP A 34 22.15 1.25 13.29
N LYS A 35 23.08 0.32 13.54
CA LYS A 35 24.05 -0.13 12.53
C LYS A 35 23.39 -1.13 11.59
N ILE A 36 23.38 -0.84 10.31
CA ILE A 36 22.84 -1.70 9.27
C ILE A 36 23.95 -2.32 8.41
N LYS A 37 23.73 -3.56 7.97
CA LYS A 37 24.62 -4.26 7.03
C LYS A 37 24.08 -4.12 5.61
N LYS A 38 24.97 -4.18 4.64
CA LYS A 38 24.60 -4.21 3.22
C LYS A 38 23.65 -5.38 2.94
N GLY A 39 22.53 -5.08 2.26
CA GLY A 39 21.49 -6.08 1.95
C GLY A 39 20.42 -6.25 3.03
N ALA A 40 20.52 -5.55 4.17
CA ALA A 40 19.47 -5.58 5.19
C ALA A 40 18.21 -4.83 4.71
N LYS A 41 17.05 -5.38 5.03
CA LYS A 41 15.74 -4.77 4.72
C LYS A 41 15.47 -3.62 5.69
N ILE A 42 15.40 -2.41 5.19
CA ILE A 42 15.26 -1.18 6.01
C ILE A 42 13.79 -0.89 6.28
N CYS A 43 12.97 -0.90 5.26
CA CYS A 43 11.54 -0.63 5.38
C CYS A 43 10.71 -1.52 4.45
N GLU A 44 9.43 -1.62 4.79
CA GLU A 44 8.44 -2.36 4.01
C GLU A 44 7.15 -1.54 3.95
N TRP A 45 6.56 -1.45 2.77
CA TRP A 45 5.27 -0.78 2.58
C TRP A 45 4.44 -1.50 1.55
N ASP A 46 3.14 -1.23 1.59
CA ASP A 46 2.19 -1.71 0.60
C ASP A 46 1.95 -0.60 -0.45
N PRO A 47 2.31 -0.79 -1.72
CA PRO A 47 2.09 0.20 -2.76
C PRO A 47 0.63 0.34 -3.19
N TYR A 48 -0.21 -0.67 -2.93
CA TYR A 48 -1.59 -0.75 -3.39
C TYR A 48 -2.59 -0.12 -2.44
N THR A 49 -2.23 0.08 -1.19
CA THR A 49 -3.10 0.68 -0.18
C THR A 49 -2.44 1.88 0.49
N THR A 50 -3.29 2.81 0.95
CA THR A 50 -2.84 3.90 1.81
C THR A 50 -3.36 3.62 3.22
N PRO A 51 -2.49 3.33 4.19
CA PRO A 51 -2.93 3.06 5.55
C PRO A 51 -3.36 4.35 6.26
N VAL A 52 -4.41 4.26 7.06
CA VAL A 52 -4.78 5.25 8.07
C VAL A 52 -4.20 4.80 9.39
N ILE A 53 -3.30 5.59 9.97
CA ILE A 53 -2.53 5.22 11.16
C ILE A 53 -3.03 5.98 12.37
N ALA A 54 -3.10 5.30 13.51
CA ALA A 54 -3.40 5.91 14.81
C ALA A 54 -2.26 6.84 15.22
N GLU A 55 -2.59 8.08 15.57
CA GLU A 55 -1.61 9.04 16.05
C GLU A 55 -1.40 8.96 17.58
N LYS A 56 -2.34 8.37 18.30
CA LYS A 56 -2.31 8.19 19.76
C LYS A 56 -2.88 6.86 20.18
N ASP A 57 -2.52 6.44 21.39
CA ASP A 57 -3.08 5.25 22.01
C ASP A 57 -4.53 5.52 22.41
N GLY A 58 -5.38 4.49 22.29
CA GLY A 58 -6.78 4.63 22.65
C GLY A 58 -7.60 3.39 22.36
N ILE A 59 -8.90 3.49 22.54
CA ILE A 59 -9.87 2.45 22.23
C ILE A 59 -10.61 2.88 20.97
N ALA A 60 -10.63 2.04 19.96
CA ALA A 60 -11.39 2.28 18.74
C ALA A 60 -12.89 2.27 19.01
N ASN A 61 -13.60 3.26 18.54
CA ASN A 61 -15.04 3.30 18.58
C ASN A 61 -15.59 3.63 17.19
N TYR A 62 -16.48 2.79 16.71
CA TYR A 62 -17.15 2.95 15.43
C TYR A 62 -18.26 4.00 15.55
N VAL A 63 -18.29 4.94 14.62
CA VAL A 63 -19.35 5.95 14.56
C VAL A 63 -19.89 5.98 13.14
N ASP A 64 -21.21 5.88 13.01
CA ASP A 64 -21.93 5.82 11.73
C ASP A 64 -21.52 4.62 10.83
N LEU A 65 -20.95 3.57 11.45
CA LEU A 65 -20.62 2.30 10.81
C LEU A 65 -21.72 1.29 11.17
N ILE A 66 -22.70 1.15 10.30
CA ILE A 66 -23.88 0.30 10.50
C ILE A 66 -23.78 -0.89 9.57
N ASP A 67 -23.83 -2.11 10.14
CA ASP A 67 -23.81 -3.34 9.36
C ASP A 67 -24.96 -3.38 8.33
N GLY A 68 -24.63 -3.70 7.09
CA GLY A 68 -25.58 -3.75 5.97
C GLY A 68 -25.92 -2.41 5.32
N VAL A 69 -25.52 -1.27 5.89
CA VAL A 69 -25.76 0.07 5.31
C VAL A 69 -24.44 0.74 4.91
N SER A 70 -23.54 0.93 5.84
CA SER A 70 -22.22 1.58 5.62
C SER A 70 -21.05 0.62 5.84
N LEU A 71 -21.32 -0.57 6.39
CA LEU A 71 -20.34 -1.62 6.63
C LEU A 71 -20.82 -2.93 6.03
N ALA A 72 -19.98 -3.58 5.23
CA ALA A 72 -20.20 -4.92 4.74
C ALA A 72 -19.07 -5.84 5.21
N GLU A 73 -19.42 -7.05 5.59
CA GLU A 73 -18.47 -8.09 5.89
C GLU A 73 -18.32 -8.97 4.66
N THR A 74 -17.10 -9.03 4.14
CA THR A 74 -16.75 -9.87 3.00
C THR A 74 -15.86 -10.99 3.50
N VAL A 75 -16.28 -12.23 3.28
CA VAL A 75 -15.49 -13.41 3.58
C VAL A 75 -14.72 -13.78 2.32
N ASP A 76 -13.41 -13.89 2.43
CA ASP A 76 -12.58 -14.41 1.35
C ASP A 76 -12.67 -15.94 1.37
N ASP A 77 -13.32 -16.52 0.37
CA ASP A 77 -13.56 -17.96 0.26
C ASP A 77 -12.25 -18.77 0.21
N ALA A 78 -11.15 -18.18 -0.24
CA ALA A 78 -9.85 -18.85 -0.36
C ALA A 78 -9.11 -18.92 0.97
N THR A 79 -9.20 -17.87 1.79
CA THR A 79 -8.46 -17.75 3.06
C THR A 79 -9.33 -17.95 4.29
N GLY A 80 -10.66 -17.89 4.14
CA GLY A 80 -11.61 -17.93 5.26
C GLY A 80 -11.55 -16.72 6.18
N ILE A 81 -10.82 -15.65 5.77
CA ILE A 81 -10.67 -14.43 6.57
C ILE A 81 -11.84 -13.50 6.26
N SER A 82 -12.58 -13.12 7.30
CA SER A 82 -13.59 -12.08 7.16
C SER A 82 -12.95 -10.70 7.25
N THR A 83 -13.20 -9.88 6.25
CA THR A 83 -12.77 -8.48 6.21
C THR A 83 -13.99 -7.58 6.21
N LYS A 84 -13.94 -6.52 7.03
CA LYS A 84 -14.97 -5.51 7.08
C LYS A 84 -14.58 -4.34 6.18
N ALA A 85 -15.42 -4.06 5.19
CA ALA A 85 -15.22 -2.96 4.25
C ALA A 85 -16.35 -1.94 4.36
N VAL A 86 -16.01 -0.68 4.18
CA VAL A 86 -17.00 0.42 4.15
C VAL A 86 -17.64 0.45 2.78
N VAL A 87 -18.96 0.35 2.74
CA VAL A 87 -19.76 0.40 1.49
C VAL A 87 -20.18 1.84 1.21
N ASP A 88 -20.44 2.15 -0.05
CA ASP A 88 -20.99 3.45 -0.42
C ASP A 88 -22.45 3.59 0.04
N TRP A 89 -22.62 4.16 1.24
CA TRP A 89 -23.91 4.40 1.87
C TRP A 89 -24.77 5.43 1.16
N LYS A 90 -24.17 6.29 0.33
CA LYS A 90 -24.88 7.35 -0.40
C LYS A 90 -25.79 6.80 -1.49
N THR A 91 -25.43 5.66 -2.04
CA THR A 91 -26.23 4.98 -3.06
C THR A 91 -27.40 4.18 -2.47
N GLN A 92 -27.22 3.66 -1.25
CA GLN A 92 -28.22 2.80 -0.62
C GLN A 92 -29.31 3.55 0.18
N SER A 93 -28.99 4.71 0.71
CA SER A 93 -29.91 5.46 1.57
C SER A 93 -29.94 6.93 1.16
N LYS A 94 -31.03 7.34 0.50
CA LYS A 94 -31.22 8.70 -0.02
C LYS A 94 -31.34 9.79 1.07
N ASN A 95 -31.51 9.44 2.35
CA ASN A 95 -31.84 10.38 3.43
C ASN A 95 -30.93 10.35 4.66
N THR A 96 -29.81 9.64 4.63
CA THR A 96 -28.93 9.55 5.81
C THR A 96 -27.62 10.31 5.56
N ASP A 97 -27.46 11.38 6.31
CA ASP A 97 -26.19 12.16 6.34
C ASP A 97 -25.15 11.44 7.23
N LEU A 98 -24.92 10.15 6.94
CA LEU A 98 -23.95 9.34 7.65
C LEU A 98 -22.53 9.80 7.28
N LYS A 99 -21.68 9.87 8.30
CA LYS A 99 -20.25 10.18 8.17
C LYS A 99 -19.43 9.06 8.82
N PRO A 100 -19.27 7.91 8.16
CA PRO A 100 -18.53 6.78 8.71
C PRO A 100 -17.14 7.19 9.16
N ARG A 101 -16.84 6.94 10.43
CA ARG A 101 -15.56 7.30 11.03
C ARG A 101 -15.23 6.39 12.22
N ILE A 102 -13.95 6.29 12.50
CA ILE A 102 -13.45 5.68 13.74
C ILE A 102 -12.96 6.80 14.63
N THR A 103 -13.36 6.77 15.89
CA THR A 103 -12.90 7.71 16.91
C THR A 103 -12.10 6.96 17.96
N LEU A 104 -11.00 7.54 18.43
CA LEU A 104 -10.26 7.00 19.55
C LEU A 104 -10.79 7.59 20.86
N ARG A 105 -11.10 6.70 21.79
CA ARG A 105 -11.59 7.06 23.13
C ARG A 105 -10.62 6.62 24.22
N ASP A 106 -10.61 7.37 25.30
CA ASP A 106 -9.91 7.01 26.52
C ASP A 106 -10.70 5.95 27.31
N ALA A 107 -10.09 5.35 28.32
CA ALA A 107 -10.73 4.41 29.24
C ALA A 107 -12.00 4.97 29.94
N LYS A 108 -12.11 6.29 29.99
CA LYS A 108 -13.29 7.01 30.54
C LYS A 108 -14.38 7.26 29.47
N GLY A 109 -14.19 6.87 28.22
CA GLY A 109 -15.14 7.07 27.13
C GLY A 109 -15.06 8.43 26.43
N ASN A 110 -14.16 9.33 26.85
CA ASN A 110 -13.98 10.62 26.20
C ASN A 110 -13.18 10.48 24.92
N VAL A 111 -13.47 11.30 23.90
CA VAL A 111 -12.72 11.34 22.66
C VAL A 111 -11.34 11.94 22.93
N ILE A 112 -10.29 11.25 22.49
CA ILE A 112 -8.90 11.69 22.64
C ILE A 112 -8.62 12.81 21.65
N LYS A 113 -7.85 13.81 22.06
CA LYS A 113 -7.39 14.87 21.18
C LYS A 113 -6.05 14.50 20.53
N LYS A 114 -5.91 14.82 19.25
CA LYS A 114 -4.66 14.73 18.49
C LYS A 114 -3.63 15.75 18.98
N ALA A 115 -2.45 15.74 18.39
CA ALA A 115 -1.43 16.76 18.66
C ALA A 115 -1.86 18.17 18.27
N ASP A 116 -2.74 18.31 17.27
CA ASP A 116 -3.28 19.57 16.76
C ASP A 116 -4.53 20.06 17.52
N ASP A 117 -4.77 19.56 18.74
CA ASP A 117 -5.94 19.83 19.59
C ASP A 117 -7.30 19.43 18.98
N ASN A 118 -7.28 18.85 17.78
CA ASN A 118 -8.45 18.27 17.13
C ASN A 118 -8.78 16.90 17.72
N GLU A 119 -10.04 16.52 17.74
CA GLU A 119 -10.45 15.19 18.16
C GLU A 119 -9.87 14.10 17.24
N ALA A 120 -9.46 12.97 17.83
CA ALA A 120 -8.94 11.83 17.09
C ALA A 120 -10.07 11.11 16.33
N ARG A 121 -10.55 11.74 15.26
CA ARG A 121 -11.57 11.25 14.34
C ARG A 121 -10.93 10.90 13.00
N TYR A 122 -11.12 9.69 12.56
CA TYR A 122 -10.62 9.18 11.29
C TYR A 122 -11.78 8.87 10.36
N TYR A 123 -12.04 9.77 9.42
CA TYR A 123 -13.11 9.59 8.43
C TYR A 123 -12.72 8.50 7.44
N LEU A 124 -13.68 7.66 7.10
CA LEU A 124 -13.52 6.56 6.18
C LEU A 124 -14.19 6.88 4.85
N VAL A 125 -13.56 6.43 3.79
CA VAL A 125 -14.06 6.57 2.41
C VAL A 125 -14.66 5.22 2.00
N PRO A 126 -15.62 5.18 1.07
CA PRO A 126 -16.07 3.92 0.48
C PRO A 126 -14.89 3.04 0.04
N ASP A 127 -15.06 1.73 0.12
CA ASP A 127 -14.06 0.70 -0.14
C ASP A 127 -12.89 0.65 0.87
N SER A 128 -12.94 1.43 1.96
CA SER A 128 -11.95 1.33 3.03
C SER A 128 -12.08 0.00 3.76
N ILE A 129 -10.98 -0.74 3.88
CA ILE A 129 -10.91 -2.00 4.62
C ILE A 129 -10.52 -1.71 6.06
N LEU A 130 -11.34 -2.13 7.02
CA LEU A 130 -11.08 -1.94 8.44
C LEU A 130 -10.07 -2.98 8.94
N SER A 131 -9.04 -2.51 9.64
CA SER A 131 -8.01 -3.38 10.25
C SER A 131 -8.24 -3.60 11.75
N VAL A 132 -9.14 -2.85 12.37
CA VAL A 132 -9.41 -2.88 13.82
C VAL A 132 -10.88 -3.16 14.07
N LYS A 133 -11.18 -3.78 15.21
CA LYS A 133 -12.55 -4.06 15.66
C LYS A 133 -13.05 -2.93 16.58
N ASP A 134 -14.38 -2.81 16.67
CA ASP A 134 -14.99 -1.90 17.65
C ASP A 134 -14.61 -2.29 19.08
N GLY A 135 -14.24 -1.31 19.90
CA GLY A 135 -13.77 -1.55 21.28
C GLY A 135 -12.33 -2.06 21.39
N GLN A 136 -11.59 -2.23 20.32
CA GLN A 136 -10.21 -2.72 20.35
C GLN A 136 -9.26 -1.63 20.86
N LYS A 137 -8.32 -2.01 21.73
CA LYS A 137 -7.19 -1.14 22.10
C LYS A 137 -6.24 -0.98 20.95
N ILE A 138 -5.86 0.22 20.65
CA ILE A 138 -4.96 0.62 19.56
C ILE A 138 -3.82 1.42 20.15
N SER A 139 -2.61 1.15 19.69
CA SER A 139 -1.42 1.93 20.02
C SER A 139 -1.09 2.93 18.93
N ALA A 140 -0.40 4.00 19.27
CA ALA A 140 0.10 4.96 18.30
C ALA A 140 1.02 4.26 17.28
N GLY A 141 0.71 4.42 15.99
CA GLY A 141 1.39 3.73 14.90
C GLY A 141 0.63 2.54 14.32
N ASP A 142 -0.42 2.05 14.98
CA ASP A 142 -1.22 0.94 14.44
C ASP A 142 -2.08 1.39 13.26
N VAL A 143 -2.30 0.49 12.32
CA VAL A 143 -3.14 0.72 11.15
C VAL A 143 -4.61 0.54 11.53
N ILE A 144 -5.40 1.59 11.44
CA ILE A 144 -6.84 1.61 11.72
C ILE A 144 -7.63 1.08 10.52
N ALA A 145 -7.32 1.60 9.33
CA ALA A 145 -7.96 1.22 8.09
C ALA A 145 -6.98 1.31 6.93
N ARG A 146 -7.28 0.61 5.85
CA ARG A 146 -6.54 0.67 4.59
C ARG A 146 -7.46 1.17 3.49
N LEU A 147 -7.04 2.23 2.83
CA LEU A 147 -7.72 2.77 1.66
C LEU A 147 -7.07 2.16 0.42
N PRO A 148 -7.81 1.40 -0.40
CA PRO A 148 -7.28 0.97 -1.67
C PRO A 148 -6.93 2.22 -2.49
N LYS A 149 -5.70 2.29 -2.99
CA LYS A 149 -5.40 3.27 -4.02
C LYS A 149 -6.20 2.86 -5.24
N GLU A 150 -6.98 3.77 -5.78
CA GLU A 150 -7.41 3.65 -7.15
C GLU A 150 -6.13 3.62 -8.00
N THR A 151 -5.56 2.43 -8.17
CA THR A 151 -4.77 2.21 -9.36
C THR A 151 -5.75 2.57 -10.45
N THR A 152 -5.47 3.62 -11.20
CA THR A 152 -6.07 3.78 -12.52
C THR A 152 -5.93 2.40 -13.12
N LYS A 153 -7.05 1.65 -13.08
CA LYS A 153 -7.12 0.38 -13.81
C LYS A 153 -6.74 0.83 -15.19
N THR A 154 -5.47 0.61 -15.53
CA THR A 154 -4.99 0.89 -16.85
C THR A 154 -6.01 0.20 -17.72
N LYS A 155 -6.75 0.97 -18.52
CA LYS A 155 -7.67 0.44 -19.51
C LYS A 155 -6.87 -0.28 -20.59
N ASP A 156 -5.87 -1.05 -20.19
CA ASP A 156 -4.99 -1.82 -21.05
C ASP A 156 -5.64 -3.11 -21.52
N ILE A 157 -6.72 -3.52 -20.85
CA ILE A 157 -7.52 -4.63 -21.33
C ILE A 157 -8.66 -4.05 -22.14
N THR A 158 -8.37 -3.74 -23.38
CA THR A 158 -9.38 -3.42 -24.38
C THR A 158 -10.21 -4.68 -24.59
N GLY A 159 -11.51 -4.63 -24.27
CA GLY A 159 -12.45 -5.73 -24.51
C GLY A 159 -13.27 -5.55 -25.79
N GLY A 160 -14.01 -6.56 -26.19
CA GLY A 160 -14.93 -6.50 -27.31
C GLY A 160 -14.28 -6.43 -28.68
N LEU A 161 -14.96 -5.85 -29.66
CA LEU A 161 -14.53 -5.73 -31.04
C LEU A 161 -13.14 -5.09 -31.23
N PRO A 162 -12.78 -4.01 -30.52
CA PRO A 162 -11.43 -3.42 -30.62
C PRO A 162 -10.33 -4.42 -30.26
N ARG A 163 -10.55 -5.28 -29.26
CA ARG A 163 -9.58 -6.29 -28.86
C ARG A 163 -9.43 -7.38 -29.91
N VAL A 164 -10.52 -7.76 -30.56
CA VAL A 164 -10.50 -8.72 -31.65
C VAL A 164 -9.66 -8.18 -32.82
N ALA A 165 -9.87 -6.92 -33.20
CA ALA A 165 -9.06 -6.27 -34.23
C ALA A 165 -7.57 -6.20 -33.87
N GLU A 166 -7.21 -5.86 -32.65
CA GLU A 166 -5.84 -5.84 -32.17
C GLU A 166 -5.17 -7.22 -32.26
N LEU A 167 -5.89 -8.28 -31.90
CA LEU A 167 -5.38 -9.66 -31.97
C LEU A 167 -5.17 -10.13 -33.42
N PHE A 168 -6.11 -9.82 -34.33
CA PHE A 168 -5.98 -10.18 -35.75
C PHE A 168 -4.88 -9.39 -36.45
N GLU A 169 -4.66 -8.12 -36.06
CA GLU A 169 -3.56 -7.30 -36.59
C GLU A 169 -2.23 -7.58 -35.89
N ALA A 170 -2.18 -8.46 -34.88
CA ALA A 170 -1.01 -8.79 -34.07
C ALA A 170 -0.29 -7.56 -33.52
N ARG A 171 -1.04 -6.55 -33.06
CA ARG A 171 -0.49 -5.33 -32.46
C ARG A 171 0.23 -5.67 -31.17
N LYS A 172 1.41 -5.07 -30.98
CA LYS A 172 2.15 -5.21 -29.73
C LYS A 172 1.44 -4.47 -28.59
N ALA A 173 1.40 -5.08 -27.41
CA ALA A 173 0.89 -4.42 -26.19
C ALA A 173 1.74 -3.16 -25.89
N LYS A 174 1.09 -2.11 -25.34
CA LYS A 174 1.79 -0.87 -24.97
C LYS A 174 2.84 -1.10 -23.90
N ASP A 175 2.53 -1.95 -22.91
CA ASP A 175 3.43 -2.35 -21.83
C ASP A 175 3.59 -3.87 -21.87
N SER A 176 4.41 -4.36 -22.80
CA SER A 176 4.69 -5.79 -22.91
C SER A 176 5.77 -6.20 -21.92
N ALA A 177 5.57 -7.36 -21.27
CA ALA A 177 6.64 -7.98 -20.50
C ALA A 177 7.83 -8.32 -21.39
N ILE A 178 9.04 -8.16 -20.87
CA ILE A 178 10.26 -8.60 -21.53
C ILE A 178 10.41 -10.08 -21.20
N ILE A 179 10.33 -10.90 -22.24
CA ILE A 179 10.44 -12.37 -22.14
C ILE A 179 11.80 -12.78 -22.73
N ALA A 180 12.49 -13.66 -22.03
CA ALA A 180 13.71 -14.27 -22.57
C ALA A 180 13.35 -15.24 -23.70
N GLU A 181 13.88 -15.02 -24.89
CA GLU A 181 13.65 -15.90 -26.05
C GLU A 181 14.56 -17.12 -26.02
N ASN A 182 15.68 -17.05 -25.29
CA ASN A 182 16.66 -18.10 -25.18
C ASN A 182 17.12 -18.30 -23.74
N ASP A 183 17.59 -19.51 -23.45
CA ASP A 183 18.22 -19.81 -22.18
C ASP A 183 19.54 -19.08 -22.02
N GLY A 184 19.77 -18.44 -20.89
CA GLY A 184 20.98 -17.67 -20.69
C GLY A 184 21.13 -17.11 -19.30
N LYS A 185 22.29 -16.53 -19.01
CA LYS A 185 22.56 -15.82 -17.75
C LYS A 185 22.20 -14.34 -17.90
N VAL A 186 21.34 -13.84 -17.02
CA VAL A 186 20.99 -12.42 -16.99
C VAL A 186 22.13 -11.62 -16.35
N ILE A 187 22.60 -10.60 -17.03
CA ILE A 187 23.60 -9.65 -16.55
C ILE A 187 23.00 -8.25 -16.62
N PHE A 188 23.07 -7.53 -15.49
CA PHE A 188 22.66 -6.13 -15.44
C PHE A 188 23.82 -5.25 -15.90
N GLY A 189 23.60 -4.51 -16.97
CA GLY A 189 24.55 -3.52 -17.48
C GLY A 189 24.46 -2.18 -16.74
N LYS A 190 25.28 -1.22 -17.18
CA LYS A 190 25.22 0.14 -16.66
C LYS A 190 23.90 0.81 -17.01
N GLU A 191 23.38 1.62 -16.09
CA GLU A 191 22.20 2.42 -16.34
C GLU A 191 22.43 3.42 -17.48
N VAL A 192 21.55 3.41 -18.46
CA VAL A 192 21.54 4.38 -19.56
C VAL A 192 20.29 5.25 -19.40
N ARG A 193 20.48 6.54 -19.20
CA ARG A 193 19.41 7.54 -19.00
C ARG A 193 18.43 7.17 -17.85
N GLY A 194 18.95 6.64 -16.72
CA GLY A 194 18.13 6.30 -15.54
C GLY A 194 17.29 5.02 -15.71
N LYS A 195 17.52 4.22 -16.74
CA LYS A 195 16.87 2.90 -16.90
C LYS A 195 17.93 1.80 -16.82
N PRO A 196 17.71 0.77 -15.97
CA PRO A 196 18.60 -0.38 -15.94
C PRO A 196 18.49 -1.14 -17.27
N VAL A 197 19.65 -1.47 -17.84
CA VAL A 197 19.73 -2.30 -19.05
C VAL A 197 20.10 -3.70 -18.63
N SER A 198 19.27 -4.68 -18.95
CA SER A 198 19.57 -6.10 -18.75
C SER A 198 19.99 -6.73 -20.06
N TYR A 199 21.07 -7.49 -20.02
CA TYR A 199 21.52 -8.29 -21.15
C TYR A 199 21.37 -9.77 -20.82
N THR A 200 20.80 -10.55 -21.72
CA THR A 200 20.89 -12.01 -21.69
C THR A 200 22.12 -12.42 -22.48
N HIS A 201 23.11 -12.97 -21.76
CA HIS A 201 24.30 -13.50 -22.42
C HIS A 201 24.06 -14.97 -22.71
N LEU A 202 23.94 -15.28 -24.02
CA LEU A 202 23.98 -16.65 -24.50
C LEU A 202 25.40 -17.18 -24.27
N ARG A 203 25.56 -18.25 -23.50
CA ARG A 203 26.77 -19.06 -23.59
C ARG A 203 26.81 -19.60 -25.01
N ALA A 204 27.79 -19.13 -25.78
CA ALA A 204 28.14 -19.83 -27.01
C ALA A 204 28.42 -21.29 -26.61
N HIS A 205 27.64 -22.22 -27.13
CA HIS A 205 28.01 -23.63 -27.10
C HIS A 205 29.35 -23.71 -27.80
N GLU A 206 30.41 -24.00 -27.05
CA GLU A 206 31.63 -24.51 -27.66
C GLU A 206 31.26 -25.78 -28.37
N THR A 207 31.11 -25.69 -29.68
CA THR A 207 31.15 -26.85 -30.53
C THR A 207 32.55 -27.40 -30.45
N GLN A 208 32.76 -28.37 -29.57
CA GLN A 208 33.93 -29.25 -29.67
C GLN A 208 33.78 -30.06 -30.94
N TYR A 209 34.67 -29.81 -31.87
CA TYR A 209 35.02 -30.77 -32.89
C TYR A 209 36.13 -31.68 -32.37
#